data_f8897f3c5d85ade541f60ac8396881a4
#
_entry.id   f8897f3c5d85ade541f60ac8396881a4
#
_cell.length_a   1.000
_cell.length_b   1.000
_cell.length_c   1.000
_cell.angle_alpha   90.00
_cell.angle_beta   90.00
_cell.angle_gamma   90.00
#
_symmetry.space_group_name_H-M   'P 1'
#
loop_
_entity.id
_entity.type
_entity.pdbx_description
1 polymer ?
#
loop_
_entity_poly.entity_id
_entity_poly.type
_entity_poly.pdbx_seq_one_letter_code
_entity_poly.pdbx_strand_id
1 'polypeptide(L)'
;MSDNQTTRQKFSRRGRVAAAVSCVAAALLAVGASVQPASADASAHATHRSAVSAPVAAPALATPGLGSQNLIQSGDFFQQGLAPVAATFGLAGKQGLSACSGEETMRVLTKGRATGYADVIWTFDTRAGLLTESTAEGSTVASATSYEKQLNALVSSCRKEPAGHWYYGAPRALTVPGGEGRWYPAYNGDGVASGGTAVVRSGRRVAIVELTGAPSNDPGSVKGIAAAAIHRLAG
;
A
#
# COMPACT_ATOMS: atom_id res chain seq x y z
N MET A 1 40.03 23.44 44.43
CA MET A 1 40.89 22.71 43.50
C MET A 1 39.95 21.99 42.52
N SER A 2 39.88 22.58 41.35
CA SER A 2 38.94 22.23 40.29
C SER A 2 39.69 21.39 39.27
N ASP A 3 39.15 20.25 38.86
CA ASP A 3 39.59 19.58 37.65
C ASP A 3 38.44 19.44 36.68
N ASN A 4 38.53 20.25 35.63
CA ASN A 4 37.69 20.24 34.45
C ASN A 4 38.27 19.23 33.46
N GLN A 5 37.62 18.07 33.26
CA GLN A 5 37.95 17.15 32.17
C GLN A 5 37.04 17.41 31.00
N THR A 6 37.58 18.14 30.04
CA THR A 6 36.95 18.36 28.70
C THR A 6 37.21 17.15 27.80
N THR A 7 36.22 16.32 27.60
CA THR A 7 36.31 15.20 26.65
C THR A 7 36.04 15.71 25.22
N ARG A 8 37.12 15.84 24.44
CA ARG A 8 37.06 16.13 23.00
C ARG A 8 36.60 14.90 22.24
N GLN A 9 35.40 14.93 21.69
CA GLN A 9 34.95 13.95 20.67
C GLN A 9 35.61 14.26 19.32
N LYS A 10 36.43 13.32 18.86
CA LYS A 10 37.02 13.29 17.52
C LYS A 10 35.94 12.91 16.49
N PHE A 11 35.55 13.86 15.65
CA PHE A 11 34.79 13.57 14.45
C PHE A 11 35.69 12.91 13.41
N SER A 12 35.43 11.64 13.11
CA SER A 12 36.03 10.91 12.00
C SER A 12 35.33 11.25 10.70
N ARG A 13 36.00 12.01 9.83
CA ARG A 13 35.61 12.21 8.43
C ARG A 13 36.12 11.04 7.60
N ARG A 14 35.24 10.23 7.04
CA ARG A 14 35.44 9.32 5.89
C ARG A 14 34.06 9.03 5.32
N GLY A 15 33.75 9.02 4.03
CA GLY A 15 34.47 9.16 2.81
C GLY A 15 33.39 9.38 1.73
N ARG A 16 33.68 10.29 0.80
CA ARG A 16 32.83 10.54 -0.37
C ARG A 16 33.02 9.38 -1.34
N VAL A 17 31.93 8.67 -1.67
CA VAL A 17 31.89 7.78 -2.83
C VAL A 17 31.02 8.46 -3.87
N ALA A 18 31.65 8.89 -4.96
CA ALA A 18 30.98 9.38 -6.15
C ALA A 18 30.50 8.16 -6.94
N ALA A 19 29.20 8.03 -7.16
CA ALA A 19 28.62 7.05 -8.06
C ALA A 19 28.32 7.72 -9.40
N ALA A 20 28.94 7.19 -10.44
CA ALA A 20 28.81 7.63 -11.83
C ALA A 20 27.42 7.31 -12.37
N VAL A 21 26.82 8.30 -13.04
CA VAL A 21 25.59 8.19 -13.80
C VAL A 21 25.94 7.59 -15.16
N SER A 22 25.44 6.39 -15.46
CA SER A 22 25.47 5.81 -16.81
C SER A 22 24.12 6.02 -17.48
N CYS A 23 24.10 6.90 -18.48
CA CYS A 23 23.00 7.06 -19.42
C CYS A 23 22.98 5.84 -20.36
N VAL A 24 21.86 5.12 -20.43
CA VAL A 24 21.59 4.15 -21.49
C VAL A 24 20.48 4.68 -22.37
N ALA A 25 20.81 4.75 -23.69
CA ALA A 25 20.00 5.31 -24.72
C ALA A 25 18.77 4.45 -25.07
N ALA A 26 17.69 5.14 -25.47
CA ALA A 26 16.45 4.58 -25.95
C ALA A 26 16.59 3.96 -27.34
N ALA A 27 16.02 2.77 -27.53
CA ALA A 27 15.75 2.19 -28.85
C ALA A 27 14.23 2.26 -29.11
N LEU A 28 13.87 3.04 -30.13
CA LEU A 28 12.55 3.13 -30.72
C LEU A 28 12.32 1.91 -31.63
N LEU A 29 11.30 1.11 -31.34
CA LEU A 29 10.80 0.11 -32.29
C LEU A 29 9.43 0.55 -32.81
N ALA A 30 9.40 0.80 -34.13
CA ALA A 30 8.21 1.10 -34.89
C ALA A 30 7.31 -0.15 -35.05
N VAL A 31 6.03 -0.02 -34.72
CA VAL A 31 5.03 -1.05 -34.99
C VAL A 31 4.37 -0.73 -36.31
N GLY A 32 4.58 -1.58 -37.30
CA GLY A 32 3.91 -1.53 -38.59
C GLY A 32 2.47 -2.03 -38.50
N ALA A 33 1.53 -1.22 -38.96
CA ALA A 33 0.14 -1.59 -39.14
C ALA A 33 -0.01 -2.34 -40.49
N SER A 34 -0.44 -3.59 -40.44
CA SER A 34 -0.83 -4.36 -41.65
C SER A 34 -2.36 -4.21 -41.85
N VAL A 35 -2.70 -3.54 -42.95
CA VAL A 35 -4.08 -3.47 -43.47
C VAL A 35 -4.29 -4.69 -44.37
N GLN A 36 -5.30 -5.51 -44.04
CA GLN A 36 -5.78 -6.60 -44.92
C GLN A 36 -6.94 -6.11 -45.78
N PRO A 37 -6.96 -6.39 -47.09
CA PRO A 37 -8.08 -6.06 -47.94
C PRO A 37 -9.22 -7.09 -47.80
N ALA A 38 -10.44 -6.60 -47.84
CA ALA A 38 -11.66 -7.38 -47.96
C ALA A 38 -11.79 -8.01 -49.34
N SER A 39 -12.05 -9.31 -49.38
CA SER A 39 -12.49 -9.99 -50.60
C SER A 39 -13.96 -10.39 -50.41
N ALA A 40 -14.81 -9.82 -51.27
CA ALA A 40 -16.18 -10.27 -51.47
C ALA A 40 -16.17 -11.41 -52.53
N ASP A 41 -17.04 -12.34 -52.35
CA ASP A 41 -17.86 -13.13 -53.26
C ASP A 41 -17.85 -14.62 -52.99
N ALA A 42 -19.00 -15.14 -52.70
CA ALA A 42 -19.68 -16.14 -53.51
C ALA A 42 -20.87 -16.75 -52.74
N SER A 43 -22.03 -16.52 -53.29
CA SER A 43 -23.30 -17.16 -52.92
C SER A 43 -23.25 -18.67 -53.14
N ALA A 44 -23.58 -19.46 -52.09
CA ALA A 44 -23.97 -20.84 -52.24
C ALA A 44 -25.13 -21.13 -51.27
N HIS A 45 -26.30 -21.41 -51.83
CA HIS A 45 -27.47 -21.93 -51.13
C HIS A 45 -27.11 -23.26 -50.45
N ALA A 46 -27.24 -23.31 -49.13
CA ALA A 46 -27.25 -24.56 -48.39
C ALA A 46 -28.30 -24.50 -47.29
N THR A 47 -29.26 -25.39 -47.43
CA THR A 47 -30.33 -25.83 -46.56
C THR A 47 -30.12 -25.63 -45.07
N HIS A 48 -31.09 -24.93 -44.46
CA HIS A 48 -31.24 -24.78 -43.01
C HIS A 48 -31.41 -26.16 -42.32
N ARG A 49 -30.38 -26.59 -41.62
CA ARG A 49 -30.53 -27.47 -40.46
C ARG A 49 -30.35 -26.56 -39.23
N SER A 50 -31.46 -26.32 -38.54
CA SER A 50 -31.43 -25.68 -37.22
C SER A 50 -30.68 -26.58 -36.25
N ALA A 51 -29.38 -26.31 -36.09
CA ALA A 51 -28.63 -26.85 -34.98
C ALA A 51 -29.04 -26.04 -33.74
N VAL A 52 -29.72 -26.68 -32.80
CA VAL A 52 -29.96 -26.14 -31.47
C VAL A 52 -28.58 -25.97 -30.82
N SER A 53 -28.09 -24.74 -30.84
CA SER A 53 -26.89 -24.36 -30.14
C SER A 53 -27.16 -24.52 -28.64
N ALA A 54 -26.52 -25.48 -27.99
CA ALA A 54 -26.48 -25.54 -26.55
C ALA A 54 -25.93 -24.19 -26.02
N PRO A 55 -26.51 -23.63 -24.94
CA PRO A 55 -25.98 -22.41 -24.37
C PRO A 55 -24.51 -22.64 -23.95
N VAL A 56 -23.60 -21.97 -24.62
CA VAL A 56 -22.21 -21.90 -24.19
C VAL A 56 -22.26 -21.20 -22.85
N ALA A 57 -21.94 -21.93 -21.76
CA ALA A 57 -21.80 -21.35 -20.44
C ALA A 57 -20.79 -20.21 -20.55
N ALA A 58 -21.22 -18.99 -20.24
CA ALA A 58 -20.31 -17.87 -20.18
C ALA A 58 -19.15 -18.24 -19.23
N PRO A 59 -17.89 -17.99 -19.61
CA PRO A 59 -16.79 -18.27 -18.72
C PRO A 59 -17.03 -17.51 -17.41
N ALA A 60 -17.01 -18.22 -16.29
CA ALA A 60 -17.09 -17.61 -14.98
C ALA A 60 -15.97 -16.56 -14.92
N LEU A 61 -16.35 -15.28 -14.77
CA LEU A 61 -15.37 -14.22 -14.60
C LEU A 61 -14.53 -14.59 -13.38
N ALA A 62 -13.23 -14.82 -13.58
CA ALA A 62 -12.30 -15.04 -12.50
C ALA A 62 -12.44 -13.84 -11.55
N THR A 63 -12.63 -14.09 -10.26
CA THR A 63 -12.66 -13.04 -9.26
C THR A 63 -11.37 -12.24 -9.41
N PRO A 64 -11.42 -10.91 -9.62
CA PRO A 64 -10.20 -10.13 -9.74
C PRO A 64 -9.30 -10.39 -8.54
N GLY A 65 -8.03 -10.73 -8.76
CA GLY A 65 -7.05 -10.85 -7.70
C GLY A 65 -6.76 -9.49 -7.07
N LEU A 66 -5.95 -9.50 -6.01
CA LEU A 66 -5.49 -8.26 -5.38
C LEU A 66 -4.68 -7.42 -6.37
N GLY A 67 -5.08 -6.16 -6.55
CA GLY A 67 -4.47 -5.22 -7.48
C GLY A 67 -4.58 -3.78 -7.01
N SER A 68 -4.17 -2.83 -7.85
CA SER A 68 -4.19 -1.40 -7.51
C SER A 68 -5.59 -0.87 -7.19
N GLN A 69 -6.66 -1.46 -7.74
CA GLN A 69 -8.04 -1.10 -7.43
C GLN A 69 -8.43 -1.35 -5.97
N ASN A 70 -7.71 -2.24 -5.28
CA ASN A 70 -7.95 -2.58 -3.88
C ASN A 70 -7.14 -1.71 -2.90
N LEU A 71 -6.40 -0.73 -3.41
CA LEU A 71 -5.65 0.25 -2.64
C LEU A 71 -6.41 1.58 -2.59
N ILE A 72 -6.10 2.40 -1.60
CA ILE A 72 -6.60 3.77 -1.48
C ILE A 72 -6.32 4.54 -2.77
N GLN A 73 -7.32 5.27 -3.26
CA GLN A 73 -7.28 6.09 -4.47
C GLN A 73 -7.26 7.58 -4.13
N SER A 74 -6.88 8.43 -5.09
CA SER A 74 -6.84 9.89 -4.91
C SER A 74 -8.16 10.47 -4.40
N GLY A 75 -9.31 9.96 -4.86
CA GLY A 75 -10.63 10.41 -4.42
C GLY A 75 -10.93 10.17 -2.95
N ASP A 76 -10.31 9.17 -2.33
CA ASP A 76 -10.51 8.84 -0.92
C ASP A 76 -9.87 9.89 0.01
N PHE A 77 -8.83 10.58 -0.46
CA PHE A 77 -8.13 11.62 0.29
C PHE A 77 -8.91 12.93 0.37
N PHE A 78 -9.62 13.32 -0.69
CA PHE A 78 -10.38 14.57 -0.69
C PHE A 78 -11.44 14.60 0.40
N GLN A 79 -12.03 13.45 0.73
CA GLN A 79 -12.98 13.33 1.83
C GLN A 79 -12.34 13.57 3.20
N GLN A 80 -11.02 13.46 3.29
CA GLN A 80 -10.23 13.71 4.51
C GLN A 80 -9.53 15.07 4.50
N GLY A 81 -9.81 15.92 3.51
CA GLY A 81 -9.15 17.23 3.36
C GLY A 81 -7.67 17.12 2.96
N LEU A 82 -7.27 16.01 2.35
CA LEU A 82 -5.91 15.75 1.88
C LEU A 82 -5.85 15.80 0.35
N ALA A 83 -4.78 16.36 -0.19
CA ALA A 83 -4.56 16.48 -1.63
C ALA A 83 -3.22 15.81 -2.02
N PRO A 84 -3.24 14.54 -2.45
CA PRO A 84 -2.04 13.88 -2.93
C PRO A 84 -1.60 14.45 -4.28
N VAL A 85 -0.28 14.52 -4.50
CA VAL A 85 0.31 15.04 -5.75
C VAL A 85 0.91 13.95 -6.63
N ALA A 86 1.27 12.81 -6.06
CA ALA A 86 1.79 11.67 -6.82
C ALA A 86 1.53 10.35 -6.12
N ALA A 87 1.55 9.25 -6.90
CA ALA A 87 1.46 7.89 -6.41
C ALA A 87 2.45 6.97 -7.12
N THR A 88 3.02 6.02 -6.36
CA THR A 88 3.79 4.90 -6.90
C THR A 88 3.18 3.60 -6.42
N PHE A 89 2.89 2.69 -7.36
CA PHE A 89 2.25 1.40 -7.08
C PHE A 89 3.23 0.25 -7.23
N GLY A 90 3.07 -0.78 -6.40
CA GLY A 90 3.80 -2.03 -6.47
C GLY A 90 2.90 -3.24 -6.25
N LEU A 91 3.30 -4.41 -6.77
CA LEU A 91 2.56 -5.67 -6.61
C LEU A 91 3.45 -6.78 -6.02
N ALA A 92 4.59 -6.40 -5.46
CA ALA A 92 5.59 -7.36 -4.99
C ALA A 92 5.55 -7.60 -3.48
N GLY A 93 4.85 -6.76 -2.70
CA GLY A 93 4.81 -6.83 -1.23
C GLY A 93 6.17 -6.53 -0.60
N LYS A 94 6.97 -5.66 -1.23
CA LYS A 94 8.33 -5.29 -0.80
C LYS A 94 8.41 -3.90 -0.18
N GLN A 95 7.29 -3.19 -0.10
CA GLN A 95 7.22 -1.90 0.59
C GLN A 95 7.45 -2.09 2.09
N GLY A 96 8.27 -1.24 2.70
CA GLY A 96 8.45 -1.21 4.15
C GLY A 96 7.14 -0.89 4.87
N LEU A 97 6.84 -1.62 5.95
CA LEU A 97 5.52 -1.62 6.57
C LEU A 97 5.34 -0.54 7.63
N SER A 98 6.38 -0.02 8.20
CA SER A 98 6.26 1.01 9.22
C SER A 98 7.54 1.77 9.45
N ALA A 99 7.40 3.00 9.94
CA ALA A 99 8.51 3.84 10.35
C ALA A 99 9.37 3.22 11.49
N CYS A 100 8.81 2.31 12.29
CA CYS A 100 9.51 1.71 13.41
C CYS A 100 10.35 0.50 13.06
N SER A 101 9.96 -0.28 12.04
CA SER A 101 10.71 -1.48 11.66
C SER A 101 11.64 -1.25 10.48
N GLY A 102 11.28 -0.33 9.57
CA GLY A 102 12.05 0.02 8.37
C GLY A 102 12.36 -1.12 7.39
N GLU A 103 12.55 -2.31 7.90
CA GLU A 103 13.00 -3.49 7.17
C GLU A 103 11.89 -4.54 6.96
N GLU A 104 10.83 -4.53 7.78
CA GLU A 104 9.73 -5.48 7.62
C GLU A 104 8.91 -5.14 6.38
N THR A 105 8.53 -6.17 5.62
CA THR A 105 7.69 -6.03 4.43
C THR A 105 6.52 -7.00 4.49
N MET A 106 5.45 -6.75 3.73
CA MET A 106 4.31 -7.66 3.70
C MET A 106 4.72 -9.08 3.25
N ARG A 107 5.67 -9.17 2.31
CA ARG A 107 6.19 -10.46 1.84
C ARG A 107 6.96 -11.20 2.93
N VAL A 108 7.77 -10.53 3.72
CA VAL A 108 8.53 -11.12 4.85
C VAL A 108 7.57 -11.54 5.94
N LEU A 109 6.67 -10.65 6.37
CA LEU A 109 5.67 -10.89 7.41
C LEU A 109 4.78 -12.12 7.09
N THR A 110 4.35 -12.27 5.84
CA THR A 110 3.53 -13.42 5.42
C THR A 110 4.36 -14.65 5.04
N LYS A 111 5.71 -14.57 5.13
CA LYS A 111 6.64 -15.64 4.70
C LYS A 111 6.40 -16.07 3.25
N GLY A 112 6.02 -15.13 2.38
CA GLY A 112 5.69 -15.38 0.99
C GLY A 112 4.44 -16.22 0.74
N ARG A 113 3.58 -16.45 1.75
CA ARG A 113 2.40 -17.35 1.67
C ARG A 113 1.11 -16.65 1.24
N ALA A 114 1.11 -15.34 1.10
CA ALA A 114 -0.05 -14.62 0.57
C ALA A 114 -0.24 -14.95 -0.91
N THR A 115 -1.47 -14.99 -1.36
CA THR A 115 -1.86 -15.28 -2.76
C THR A 115 -1.73 -14.04 -3.66
N GLY A 116 -1.65 -12.85 -3.08
CA GLY A 116 -1.45 -11.58 -3.78
C GLY A 116 -0.89 -10.52 -2.85
N TYR A 117 -0.23 -9.53 -3.44
CA TYR A 117 0.29 -8.34 -2.78
C TYR A 117 -0.04 -7.11 -3.62
N ALA A 118 -0.32 -6.00 -2.96
CA ALA A 118 -0.39 -4.68 -3.59
C ALA A 118 0.10 -3.63 -2.59
N ASP A 119 0.80 -2.64 -3.08
CA ASP A 119 1.29 -1.53 -2.26
C ASP A 119 1.21 -0.21 -3.04
N VAL A 120 1.05 0.90 -2.33
CA VAL A 120 1.08 2.25 -2.88
C VAL A 120 1.77 3.19 -1.92
N ILE A 121 2.52 4.13 -2.50
CA ILE A 121 3.10 5.27 -1.81
C ILE A 121 2.47 6.53 -2.41
N TRP A 122 1.79 7.31 -1.58
CA TRP A 122 1.25 8.61 -1.92
C TRP A 122 2.11 9.73 -1.32
N THR A 123 2.44 10.73 -2.11
CA THR A 123 3.12 11.95 -1.67
C THR A 123 2.15 13.12 -1.70
N PHE A 124 2.31 14.05 -0.75
CA PHE A 124 1.50 15.25 -0.63
C PHE A 124 2.34 16.49 -0.88
N ASP A 125 1.70 17.60 -1.27
CA ASP A 125 2.34 18.91 -1.47
C ASP A 125 2.73 19.58 -0.13
N THR A 126 3.08 18.79 0.85
CA THR A 126 3.62 19.24 2.13
C THR A 126 5.00 18.62 2.30
N ARG A 127 5.93 19.35 2.88
CA ARG A 127 7.35 18.97 2.96
C ARG A 127 7.63 17.63 3.69
N ALA A 128 6.63 17.04 4.31
CA ALA A 128 6.79 15.85 5.14
C ALA A 128 5.65 14.84 5.02
N GLY A 129 4.66 15.06 4.15
CA GLY A 129 3.52 14.16 4.04
C GLY A 129 3.81 12.97 3.14
N LEU A 130 3.70 11.77 3.70
CA LEU A 130 3.76 10.51 2.99
C LEU A 130 2.69 9.57 3.52
N LEU A 131 1.97 8.89 2.62
CA LEU A 131 1.15 7.76 3.00
C LEU A 131 1.65 6.51 2.28
N THR A 132 1.84 5.44 3.03
CA THR A 132 2.09 4.12 2.49
C THR A 132 0.91 3.21 2.81
N GLU A 133 0.51 2.39 1.86
CA GLU A 133 -0.42 1.29 2.08
C GLU A 133 0.20 0.02 1.52
N SER A 134 0.22 -1.04 2.33
CA SER A 134 0.68 -2.36 1.92
C SER A 134 -0.38 -3.40 2.25
N THR A 135 -0.75 -4.19 1.25
CA THR A 135 -1.86 -5.12 1.30
C THR A 135 -1.39 -6.53 0.95
N ALA A 136 -1.96 -7.54 1.61
CA ALA A 136 -1.81 -8.95 1.26
C ALA A 136 -3.15 -9.66 1.23
N GLU A 137 -3.30 -10.62 0.32
CA GLU A 137 -4.44 -11.53 0.28
C GLU A 137 -4.03 -12.90 0.84
N GLY A 138 -4.73 -13.36 1.87
CA GLY A 138 -4.56 -14.71 2.41
C GLY A 138 -5.31 -15.74 1.57
N SER A 139 -4.83 -16.97 1.54
CA SER A 139 -5.57 -18.10 0.92
C SER A 139 -6.92 -18.36 1.61
N THR A 140 -7.03 -18.00 2.89
CA THR A 140 -8.23 -18.14 3.72
C THR A 140 -8.42 -16.89 4.60
N VAL A 141 -9.62 -16.71 5.16
CA VAL A 141 -9.88 -15.69 6.19
C VAL A 141 -8.98 -15.92 7.41
N ALA A 142 -8.73 -17.16 7.79
CA ALA A 142 -7.85 -17.48 8.94
C ALA A 142 -6.41 -17.02 8.70
N SER A 143 -5.88 -17.17 7.48
CA SER A 143 -4.54 -16.65 7.14
C SER A 143 -4.52 -15.11 7.18
N ALA A 144 -5.53 -14.43 6.65
CA ALA A 144 -5.63 -12.98 6.74
C ALA A 144 -5.71 -12.50 8.20
N THR A 145 -6.49 -13.17 9.06
CA THR A 145 -6.54 -12.88 10.49
C THR A 145 -5.17 -13.09 11.18
N SER A 146 -4.41 -14.10 10.75
CA SER A 146 -3.05 -14.31 11.26
C SER A 146 -2.12 -13.15 10.85
N TYR A 147 -2.21 -12.68 9.61
CA TYR A 147 -1.43 -11.54 9.13
C TYR A 147 -1.82 -10.24 9.87
N GLU A 148 -3.12 -10.02 10.08
CA GLU A 148 -3.61 -8.89 10.88
C GLU A 148 -3.03 -8.88 12.30
N LYS A 149 -2.98 -10.03 12.95
CA LYS A 149 -2.37 -10.16 14.29
C LYS A 149 -0.88 -9.81 14.28
N GLN A 150 -0.14 -10.24 13.26
CA GLN A 150 1.28 -9.94 13.11
C GLN A 150 1.51 -8.44 12.85
N LEU A 151 0.70 -7.81 12.00
CA LEU A 151 0.75 -6.37 11.77
C LEU A 151 0.44 -5.57 13.05
N ASN A 152 -0.60 -5.95 13.78
CA ASN A 152 -0.92 -5.32 15.06
C ASN A 152 0.20 -5.50 16.10
N ALA A 153 0.91 -6.62 16.09
CA ALA A 153 2.07 -6.85 16.96
C ALA A 153 3.24 -5.94 16.56
N LEU A 154 3.50 -5.79 15.24
CA LEU A 154 4.50 -4.88 14.70
C LEU A 154 4.22 -3.44 15.16
N VAL A 155 3.01 -2.92 14.94
CA VAL A 155 2.61 -1.57 15.38
C VAL A 155 2.73 -1.43 16.90
N SER A 156 2.35 -2.46 17.66
CA SER A 156 2.41 -2.44 19.12
C SER A 156 3.84 -2.37 19.67
N SER A 157 4.84 -2.90 18.96
CA SER A 157 6.24 -2.77 19.35
C SER A 157 6.71 -1.31 19.29
N CYS A 158 6.23 -0.55 18.32
CA CYS A 158 6.53 0.87 18.12
C CYS A 158 5.92 1.81 19.19
N ARG A 159 5.04 1.31 20.03
CA ARG A 159 4.46 2.09 21.13
C ARG A 159 5.36 2.18 22.35
N LYS A 160 6.48 1.44 22.35
CA LYS A 160 7.43 1.37 23.46
C LYS A 160 8.66 2.24 23.25
N GLU A 161 8.60 3.16 22.29
CA GLU A 161 9.70 4.07 22.02
C GLU A 161 10.01 4.95 23.23
N PRO A 162 11.30 5.28 23.46
CA PRO A 162 11.71 6.16 24.53
C PRO A 162 11.07 7.55 24.43
N ALA A 163 10.98 8.25 25.56
CA ALA A 163 10.52 9.63 25.60
C ALA A 163 11.38 10.51 24.66
N GLY A 164 10.73 11.42 23.94
CA GLY A 164 11.38 12.27 22.95
C GLY A 164 11.52 11.65 21.56
N HIS A 165 11.16 10.38 21.41
CA HIS A 165 11.09 9.72 20.11
C HIS A 165 9.67 9.79 19.54
N TRP A 166 9.56 9.56 18.24
CA TRP A 166 8.28 9.38 17.57
C TRP A 166 7.65 8.05 18.02
N TYR A 167 6.32 8.04 18.28
CA TYR A 167 5.62 6.86 18.79
C TYR A 167 4.17 6.77 18.31
N TYR A 168 3.61 5.58 18.33
CA TYR A 168 2.17 5.37 18.17
C TYR A 168 1.42 5.48 19.50
N GLY A 169 0.25 6.10 19.45
CA GLY A 169 -0.69 6.16 20.56
C GLY A 169 -1.47 4.85 20.80
N ALA A 170 -2.47 4.92 21.67
CA ALA A 170 -3.32 3.77 21.96
C ALA A 170 -4.15 3.34 20.74
N PRO A 171 -4.35 2.02 20.53
CA PRO A 171 -5.22 1.51 19.47
C PRO A 171 -6.68 1.95 19.69
N ARG A 172 -7.34 2.27 18.59
CA ARG A 172 -8.76 2.57 18.55
C ARG A 172 -9.42 1.64 17.55
N ALA A 173 -10.50 0.97 17.97
CA ALA A 173 -11.23 0.07 17.09
C ALA A 173 -11.92 0.83 15.96
N LEU A 174 -11.98 0.20 14.80
CA LEU A 174 -12.71 0.66 13.63
C LEU A 174 -13.52 -0.51 13.06
N THR A 175 -14.82 -0.29 12.90
CA THR A 175 -15.72 -1.22 12.21
C THR A 175 -16.56 -0.42 11.24
N VAL A 176 -16.55 -0.80 9.98
CA VAL A 176 -17.36 -0.22 8.91
C VAL A 176 -17.94 -1.34 8.05
N PRO A 177 -18.99 -1.09 7.25
CA PRO A 177 -19.47 -2.08 6.31
C PRO A 177 -18.31 -2.61 5.44
N GLY A 178 -18.18 -3.94 5.38
CA GLY A 178 -17.14 -4.61 4.61
C GLY A 178 -15.92 -5.04 5.41
N GLY A 179 -15.69 -4.56 6.64
CA GLY A 179 -14.53 -5.00 7.41
C GLY A 179 -14.32 -4.30 8.74
N GLU A 180 -13.19 -4.59 9.31
CA GLU A 180 -12.80 -4.12 10.65
C GLU A 180 -11.29 -3.86 10.72
N GLY A 181 -10.85 -3.22 11.80
CA GLY A 181 -9.44 -2.99 12.04
C GLY A 181 -9.19 -2.18 13.30
N ARG A 182 -7.97 -1.68 13.40
CA ARG A 182 -7.52 -0.77 14.44
C ARG A 182 -6.71 0.34 13.82
N TRP A 183 -6.87 1.55 14.34
CA TRP A 183 -6.03 2.66 13.98
C TRP A 183 -5.35 3.24 15.22
N TYR A 184 -4.20 3.86 14.99
CA TYR A 184 -3.29 4.36 16.02
C TYR A 184 -2.85 5.75 15.61
N PRO A 185 -3.14 6.81 16.37
CA PRO A 185 -2.54 8.12 16.13
C PRO A 185 -1.03 8.03 16.31
N ALA A 186 -0.26 8.79 15.53
CA ALA A 186 1.17 8.97 15.74
C ALA A 186 1.46 10.33 16.37
N TYR A 187 2.52 10.39 17.13
CA TYR A 187 3.00 11.60 17.79
C TYR A 187 4.50 11.74 17.57
N ASN A 188 4.97 12.97 17.39
CA ASN A 188 6.40 13.28 17.41
C ASN A 188 6.93 13.25 18.85
N GLY A 189 8.26 13.47 19.03
CA GLY A 189 8.90 13.48 20.32
C GLY A 189 8.35 14.51 21.33
N ASP A 190 7.72 15.56 20.83
CA ASP A 190 7.09 16.62 21.63
C ASP A 190 5.62 16.31 21.96
N GLY A 191 5.11 15.15 21.56
CA GLY A 191 3.71 14.74 21.78
C GLY A 191 2.71 15.41 20.84
N VAL A 192 3.17 16.08 19.79
CA VAL A 192 2.30 16.66 18.76
C VAL A 192 1.87 15.59 17.76
N ALA A 193 0.58 15.59 17.39
CA ALA A 193 0.06 14.66 16.40
C ALA A 193 0.80 14.77 15.05
N SER A 194 1.25 13.64 14.51
CA SER A 194 2.07 13.55 13.30
C SER A 194 1.67 12.37 12.42
N GLY A 195 0.39 12.32 12.05
CA GLY A 195 -0.16 11.23 11.27
C GLY A 195 -0.65 10.05 12.11
N GLY A 196 -0.42 8.83 11.65
CA GLY A 196 -0.82 7.60 12.33
C GLY A 196 -0.75 6.38 11.43
N THR A 197 -1.11 5.24 11.98
CA THR A 197 -1.20 3.99 11.23
C THR A 197 -2.52 3.28 11.47
N ALA A 198 -2.92 2.43 10.54
CA ALA A 198 -4.07 1.55 10.69
C ALA A 198 -3.74 0.16 10.17
N VAL A 199 -4.21 -0.86 10.88
CA VAL A 199 -4.24 -2.25 10.43
C VAL A 199 -5.70 -2.63 10.24
N VAL A 200 -6.07 -2.98 9.01
CA VAL A 200 -7.46 -3.21 8.61
C VAL A 200 -7.59 -4.52 7.85
N ARG A 201 -8.78 -5.13 7.91
CA ARG A 201 -9.08 -6.38 7.24
C ARG A 201 -10.49 -6.38 6.64
N SER A 202 -10.62 -6.96 5.46
CA SER A 202 -11.88 -7.31 4.81
C SER A 202 -11.77 -8.72 4.22
N GLY A 203 -12.56 -9.64 4.74
CA GLY A 203 -12.52 -11.04 4.28
C GLY A 203 -11.10 -11.64 4.35
N ARG A 204 -10.56 -12.01 3.17
CA ARG A 204 -9.22 -12.59 3.04
C ARG A 204 -8.10 -11.54 2.83
N ARG A 205 -8.43 -10.26 2.75
CA ARG A 205 -7.48 -9.18 2.49
C ARG A 205 -7.18 -8.41 3.76
N VAL A 206 -5.92 -8.06 3.96
CA VAL A 206 -5.44 -7.28 5.09
C VAL A 206 -4.53 -6.18 4.58
N ALA A 207 -4.60 -5.00 5.17
CA ALA A 207 -3.70 -3.90 4.87
C ALA A 207 -3.14 -3.26 6.14
N ILE A 208 -1.95 -2.69 6.00
CA ILE A 208 -1.44 -1.65 6.87
C ILE A 208 -1.34 -0.35 6.09
N VAL A 209 -1.85 0.72 6.67
CA VAL A 209 -1.83 2.07 6.11
C VAL A 209 -1.08 2.95 7.10
N GLU A 210 -0.08 3.67 6.65
CA GLU A 210 0.71 4.57 7.48
C GLU A 210 0.75 5.96 6.85
N LEU A 211 0.28 6.95 7.59
CA LEU A 211 0.38 8.37 7.28
C LEU A 211 1.47 8.97 8.13
N THR A 212 2.55 9.45 7.52
CA THR A 212 3.68 10.09 8.20
C THR A 212 3.74 11.58 7.86
N GLY A 213 4.37 12.35 8.74
CA GLY A 213 4.36 13.80 8.64
C GLY A 213 3.05 14.38 9.14
N ALA A 214 2.82 15.64 8.87
CA ALA A 214 1.62 16.36 9.27
C ALA A 214 0.88 16.94 8.06
N PRO A 215 0.44 16.14 7.08
CA PRO A 215 -0.43 16.64 6.02
C PRO A 215 -1.79 17.10 6.58
N SER A 216 -2.12 16.64 7.78
CA SER A 216 -3.25 17.09 8.59
C SER A 216 -2.86 16.99 10.07
N ASN A 217 -3.10 18.07 10.83
CA ASN A 217 -2.95 18.07 12.30
C ASN A 217 -4.07 17.29 13.00
N ASP A 218 -5.05 16.79 12.27
CA ASP A 218 -6.15 15.99 12.79
C ASP A 218 -5.81 14.50 12.75
N PRO A 219 -5.55 13.86 13.89
CA PRO A 219 -5.33 12.41 13.93
C PRO A 219 -6.57 11.62 13.49
N GLY A 220 -7.75 12.24 13.43
CA GLY A 220 -8.98 11.65 12.92
C GLY A 220 -8.94 11.36 11.42
N SER A 221 -8.09 12.04 10.64
CA SER A 221 -7.90 11.78 9.22
C SER A 221 -7.44 10.34 8.96
N VAL A 222 -6.61 9.78 9.85
CA VAL A 222 -6.16 8.38 9.76
C VAL A 222 -7.33 7.40 9.87
N LYS A 223 -8.34 7.72 10.72
CA LYS A 223 -9.57 6.92 10.83
C LYS A 223 -10.35 6.92 9.51
N GLY A 224 -10.50 8.08 8.87
CA GLY A 224 -11.20 8.19 7.58
C GLY A 224 -10.49 7.44 6.47
N ILE A 225 -9.16 7.55 6.39
CA ILE A 225 -8.32 6.81 5.44
C ILE A 225 -8.43 5.30 5.68
N ALA A 226 -8.39 4.85 6.94
CA ALA A 226 -8.54 3.45 7.30
C ALA A 226 -9.92 2.89 6.90
N ALA A 227 -10.99 3.68 7.04
CA ALA A 227 -12.31 3.31 6.56
C ALA A 227 -12.35 3.15 5.04
N ALA A 228 -11.72 4.08 4.31
CA ALA A 228 -11.59 4.00 2.85
C ALA A 228 -10.81 2.75 2.43
N ALA A 229 -9.70 2.43 3.10
CA ALA A 229 -8.94 1.20 2.85
C ALA A 229 -9.81 -0.05 3.02
N ILE A 230 -10.64 -0.15 4.05
CA ILE A 230 -11.57 -1.28 4.22
C ILE A 230 -12.52 -1.39 3.03
N HIS A 231 -13.10 -0.28 2.58
CA HIS A 231 -14.00 -0.28 1.41
C HIS A 231 -13.29 -0.74 0.14
N ARG A 232 -12.04 -0.34 -0.07
CA ARG A 232 -11.22 -0.80 -1.21
C ARG A 232 -10.88 -2.29 -1.13
N LEU A 233 -10.58 -2.79 0.06
CA LEU A 233 -10.33 -4.21 0.27
C LEU A 233 -11.57 -5.07 0.04
N ALA A 234 -12.78 -4.55 0.31
CA ALA A 234 -14.04 -5.27 0.16
C ALA A 234 -14.47 -5.46 -1.31
N GLY A 235 -14.05 -4.57 -2.20
CA GLY A 235 -14.30 -4.64 -3.67
C GLY A 235 -13.23 -5.46 -4.35
#